data_fa6b4e9902673029a7f293191ef365b1
#
_entry.id   fa6b4e9902673029a7f293191ef365b1
#
_cell.length_a   1.000
_cell.length_b   1.000
_cell.length_c   1.000
_cell.angle_alpha   90.00
_cell.angle_beta   90.00
_cell.angle_gamma   90.00
#
_symmetry.space_group_name_H-M   'P 1'
#
loop_
_entity.id
_entity.type
_entity.pdbx_description
1 polymer ?
#
loop_
_entity_poly.entity_id
_entity_poly.type
_entity_poly.pdbx_seq_one_letter_code
_entity_poly.pdbx_strand_id
1 'polypeptide(L)'
;IYRLSKLSMVANTLINAAKNGKLVTVQIELQARFDEKANIKYAKLFEENGIKLVFGLPNLKVHAKICVVEKKNGRKLEKYGFISTGNFNESTAQIYTDITLFTSNKEILDDVSKIFDFIEINYKKTNYNQLFISPFKTKSVFKKLIKDEIKNAKKGREAWIKIKLNSITNYEMIEELYKASIEGVKIKMIVRGICCLIPENTEHSANIEAKSIVDRYLEHTRFFIFCSGNKNKTYISSADWMTRNLENRIEVTCPILDNDNKKEILDIFDIYWSDNTKSRKLNSSLINAVSYTHLTLPTKQD
;
A
#
# COMPACT_ATOMS: atom_id res chain seq x y z
N ILE A 1 0.22 -13.88 4.98
CA ILE A 1 -0.48 -13.28 6.15
C ILE A 1 0.54 -12.64 7.08
N TYR A 2 0.38 -11.34 7.36
CA TYR A 2 1.26 -10.64 8.30
C TYR A 2 0.67 -10.60 9.72
N ARG A 3 -0.65 -10.39 9.86
CA ARG A 3 -1.36 -10.32 11.15
C ARG A 3 -2.69 -11.02 11.08
N LEU A 4 -2.98 -11.86 12.07
CA LEU A 4 -4.29 -12.46 12.31
C LEU A 4 -4.88 -11.94 13.62
N SER A 5 -6.20 -11.84 13.70
CA SER A 5 -6.89 -11.57 14.95
C SER A 5 -6.91 -12.82 15.86
N LYS A 6 -7.21 -12.63 17.13
CA LYS A 6 -7.32 -13.76 18.09
C LYS A 6 -8.40 -14.78 17.68
N LEU A 7 -9.48 -14.31 17.07
CA LEU A 7 -10.60 -15.10 16.53
C LEU A 7 -10.73 -14.81 15.05
N SER A 8 -9.82 -15.35 14.23
CA SER A 8 -9.74 -15.04 12.82
C SER A 8 -10.71 -15.86 11.99
N MET A 9 -11.65 -15.19 11.33
CA MET A 9 -12.53 -15.80 10.31
C MET A 9 -11.75 -16.23 9.09
N VAL A 10 -10.72 -15.48 8.69
CA VAL A 10 -9.84 -15.82 7.57
C VAL A 10 -9.13 -17.14 7.84
N ALA A 11 -8.53 -17.30 9.02
CA ALA A 11 -7.86 -18.54 9.39
C ALA A 11 -8.83 -19.74 9.43
N ASN A 12 -10.02 -19.56 10.01
CA ASN A 12 -11.03 -20.62 10.06
C ASN A 12 -11.54 -20.99 8.65
N THR A 13 -11.67 -20.02 7.75
CA THR A 13 -12.07 -20.27 6.35
C THR A 13 -11.01 -21.10 5.62
N LEU A 14 -9.71 -20.80 5.82
CA LEU A 14 -8.63 -21.57 5.24
C LEU A 14 -8.59 -23.02 5.77
N ILE A 15 -8.81 -23.21 7.07
CA ILE A 15 -8.94 -24.54 7.69
C ILE A 15 -10.13 -25.31 7.09
N ASN A 16 -11.29 -24.67 6.96
CA ASN A 16 -12.45 -25.27 6.34
C ASN A 16 -12.21 -25.64 4.88
N ALA A 17 -11.50 -24.79 4.12
CA ALA A 17 -11.10 -25.14 2.76
C ALA A 17 -10.24 -26.39 2.69
N ALA A 18 -9.25 -26.51 3.56
CA ALA A 18 -8.39 -27.71 3.65
C ALA A 18 -9.20 -28.96 4.02
N LYS A 19 -10.08 -28.86 5.03
CA LYS A 19 -10.98 -29.95 5.42
C LYS A 19 -11.93 -30.39 4.28
N ASN A 20 -12.28 -29.49 3.37
CA ASN A 20 -13.04 -29.77 2.16
C ASN A 20 -12.15 -30.18 0.97
N GLY A 21 -10.94 -30.70 1.22
CA GLY A 21 -10.07 -31.28 0.21
C GLY A 21 -9.39 -30.27 -0.72
N LYS A 22 -9.32 -28.98 -0.34
CA LYS A 22 -8.57 -27.97 -1.11
C LYS A 22 -7.11 -27.99 -0.71
N LEU A 23 -6.22 -27.83 -1.68
CA LEU A 23 -4.81 -27.58 -1.41
C LEU A 23 -4.66 -26.13 -0.95
N VAL A 24 -4.25 -25.95 0.29
CA VAL A 24 -4.09 -24.62 0.90
C VAL A 24 -2.63 -24.40 1.26
N THR A 25 -2.06 -23.30 0.80
CA THR A 25 -0.73 -22.85 1.18
C THR A 25 -0.85 -21.49 1.86
N VAL A 26 -0.25 -21.35 3.03
CA VAL A 26 -0.26 -20.10 3.80
C VAL A 26 1.17 -19.67 4.08
N GLN A 27 1.53 -18.50 3.60
CA GLN A 27 2.70 -17.80 4.11
C GLN A 27 2.30 -17.00 5.34
N ILE A 28 2.96 -17.22 6.46
CA ILE A 28 2.69 -16.53 7.72
C ILE A 28 3.97 -15.91 8.29
N GLU A 29 3.86 -14.64 8.75
CA GLU A 29 4.94 -13.92 9.40
C GLU A 29 4.87 -14.13 10.92
N LEU A 30 5.76 -14.95 11.47
CA LEU A 30 5.76 -15.25 12.91
C LEU A 30 6.20 -14.07 13.77
N GLN A 31 7.06 -13.20 13.23
CA GLN A 31 7.58 -12.03 13.94
C GLN A 31 6.75 -10.76 13.67
N ALA A 32 5.43 -10.91 13.57
CA ALA A 32 4.52 -9.77 13.43
C ALA A 32 4.35 -9.07 14.79
N ARG A 33 4.99 -7.92 14.95
CA ARG A 33 5.00 -7.16 16.22
C ARG A 33 3.59 -7.00 16.79
N PHE A 34 3.37 -7.40 18.06
CA PHE A 34 2.14 -7.43 18.83
C PHE A 34 1.16 -8.60 18.54
N ASP A 35 1.34 -9.36 17.47
CA ASP A 35 0.43 -10.43 17.07
C ASP A 35 1.12 -11.81 16.99
N GLU A 36 2.35 -11.92 17.52
CA GLU A 36 3.18 -13.13 17.47
C GLU A 36 2.44 -14.34 18.03
N LYS A 37 1.80 -14.19 19.21
CA LYS A 37 1.07 -15.28 19.88
C LYS A 37 -0.09 -15.82 19.02
N ALA A 38 -0.84 -14.92 18.37
CA ALA A 38 -1.95 -15.30 17.50
C ALA A 38 -1.42 -16.04 16.26
N ASN A 39 -0.40 -15.50 15.62
CA ASN A 39 0.19 -16.10 14.42
C ASN A 39 0.79 -17.48 14.71
N ILE A 40 1.51 -17.66 15.83
CA ILE A 40 2.06 -18.96 16.24
C ILE A 40 0.93 -19.96 16.53
N LYS A 41 -0.13 -19.54 17.22
CA LYS A 41 -1.30 -20.40 17.48
C LYS A 41 -1.91 -20.91 16.17
N TYR A 42 -2.15 -20.00 15.22
CA TYR A 42 -2.75 -20.37 13.94
C TYR A 42 -1.79 -21.17 13.04
N ALA A 43 -0.49 -20.94 13.12
CA ALA A 43 0.48 -21.77 12.41
C ALA A 43 0.34 -23.24 12.83
N LYS A 44 0.27 -23.54 14.12
CA LYS A 44 0.04 -24.92 14.63
C LYS A 44 -1.29 -25.49 14.12
N LEU A 45 -2.38 -24.70 14.21
CA LEU A 45 -3.70 -25.15 13.73
C LEU A 45 -3.70 -25.42 12.21
N PHE A 46 -2.96 -24.65 11.43
CA PHE A 46 -2.83 -24.88 10.00
C PHE A 46 -2.10 -26.20 9.70
N GLU A 47 -0.99 -26.46 10.38
CA GLU A 47 -0.25 -27.73 10.23
C GLU A 47 -1.12 -28.93 10.62
N GLU A 48 -1.81 -28.88 11.76
CA GLU A 48 -2.73 -29.92 12.24
C GLU A 48 -3.88 -30.21 11.26
N ASN A 49 -4.24 -29.26 10.41
CA ASN A 49 -5.28 -29.43 9.39
C ASN A 49 -4.73 -29.62 7.97
N GLY A 50 -3.45 -29.99 7.83
CA GLY A 50 -2.84 -30.32 6.53
C GLY A 50 -2.60 -29.14 5.61
N ILE A 51 -2.60 -27.92 6.12
CA ILE A 51 -2.27 -26.71 5.36
C ILE A 51 -0.76 -26.59 5.24
N LYS A 52 -0.27 -26.42 4.00
CA LYS A 52 1.15 -26.16 3.75
C LYS A 52 1.53 -24.77 4.28
N LEU A 53 2.45 -24.74 5.25
CA LEU A 53 3.01 -23.49 5.75
C LEU A 53 4.30 -23.11 5.03
N VAL A 54 4.41 -21.84 4.71
CA VAL A 54 5.63 -21.21 4.22
C VAL A 54 5.99 -20.09 5.19
N PHE A 55 7.15 -20.19 5.80
CA PHE A 55 7.66 -19.16 6.69
C PHE A 55 8.45 -18.12 5.90
N GLY A 56 8.61 -16.93 6.50
CA GLY A 56 9.29 -15.82 5.84
C GLY A 56 10.74 -16.12 5.47
N LEU A 57 11.28 -15.29 4.59
CA LEU A 57 12.66 -15.38 4.13
C LEU A 57 13.62 -14.84 5.20
N PRO A 58 14.84 -15.42 5.35
CA PRO A 58 15.86 -14.84 6.19
C PRO A 58 16.11 -13.37 5.81
N ASN A 59 16.07 -12.47 6.79
CA ASN A 59 16.30 -11.03 6.65
C ASN A 59 15.28 -10.25 5.77
N LEU A 60 14.23 -10.90 5.27
CA LEU A 60 13.18 -10.27 4.48
C LEU A 60 11.81 -10.57 5.08
N LYS A 61 11.23 -9.62 5.80
CA LYS A 61 9.86 -9.77 6.31
C LYS A 61 8.85 -9.67 5.18
N VAL A 62 7.88 -10.58 5.15
CA VAL A 62 6.80 -10.56 4.17
C VAL A 62 5.66 -9.70 4.71
N HIS A 63 5.50 -8.52 4.14
CA HIS A 63 4.46 -7.57 4.56
C HIS A 63 3.33 -7.42 3.52
N ALA A 64 3.40 -8.14 2.41
CA ALA A 64 2.33 -8.20 1.42
C ALA A 64 1.03 -8.79 2.00
N LYS A 65 -0.11 -8.36 1.48
CA LYS A 65 -1.45 -8.86 1.82
C LYS A 65 -2.10 -9.28 0.50
N ILE A 66 -1.93 -10.54 0.17
CA ILE A 66 -2.33 -11.11 -1.11
C ILE A 66 -3.01 -12.47 -0.92
N CYS A 67 -3.92 -12.77 -1.81
CA CYS A 67 -4.56 -14.08 -1.89
C CYS A 67 -4.79 -14.43 -3.35
N VAL A 68 -4.56 -15.69 -3.70
CA VAL A 68 -4.93 -16.25 -5.00
C VAL A 68 -5.65 -17.57 -4.80
N VAL A 69 -6.72 -17.77 -5.55
CA VAL A 69 -7.49 -19.00 -5.62
C VAL A 69 -7.41 -19.50 -7.05
N GLU A 70 -7.00 -20.75 -7.22
CA GLU A 70 -6.94 -21.45 -8.50
C GLU A 70 -8.01 -22.54 -8.57
N LYS A 71 -8.85 -22.48 -9.60
CA LYS A 71 -9.92 -23.43 -9.83
C LYS A 71 -9.74 -24.09 -11.18
N LYS A 72 -9.70 -25.43 -11.19
CA LYS A 72 -9.78 -26.19 -12.43
C LYS A 72 -11.21 -26.24 -12.92
N ASN A 73 -11.42 -25.81 -14.16
CA ASN A 73 -12.68 -25.90 -14.87
C ASN A 73 -12.41 -26.65 -16.19
N GLY A 74 -12.59 -27.97 -16.16
CA GLY A 74 -12.16 -28.84 -17.25
C GLY A 74 -10.65 -28.78 -17.46
N ARG A 75 -10.23 -28.37 -18.68
CA ARG A 75 -8.79 -28.15 -19.03
C ARG A 75 -8.28 -26.75 -18.71
N LYS A 76 -9.16 -25.83 -18.30
CA LYS A 76 -8.83 -24.43 -18.02
C LYS A 76 -8.56 -24.23 -16.54
N LEU A 77 -7.49 -23.48 -16.23
CA LEU A 77 -7.21 -22.99 -14.89
C LEU A 77 -7.71 -21.55 -14.77
N GLU A 78 -8.71 -21.34 -13.94
CA GLU A 78 -9.25 -20.02 -13.61
C GLU A 78 -8.61 -19.53 -12.32
N LYS A 79 -8.27 -18.24 -12.28
CA LYS A 79 -7.69 -17.59 -11.09
C LYS A 79 -8.55 -16.43 -10.65
N TYR A 80 -8.74 -16.30 -9.35
CA TYR A 80 -9.28 -15.11 -8.70
C TYR A 80 -8.44 -14.81 -7.48
N GLY A 81 -8.47 -13.58 -7.03
CA GLY A 81 -7.71 -13.22 -5.85
C GLY A 81 -7.88 -11.77 -5.48
N PHE A 82 -7.09 -11.35 -4.53
CA PHE A 82 -7.08 -9.97 -4.10
C PHE A 82 -5.70 -9.52 -3.62
N ILE A 83 -5.48 -8.22 -3.74
CA ILE A 83 -4.34 -7.50 -3.21
C ILE A 83 -4.86 -6.39 -2.29
N SER A 84 -4.36 -6.31 -1.08
CA SER A 84 -4.84 -5.36 -0.07
C SER A 84 -3.71 -4.49 0.48
N THR A 85 -4.04 -3.26 0.85
CA THR A 85 -3.19 -2.40 1.68
C THR A 85 -3.26 -2.82 3.15
N GLY A 86 -4.37 -3.44 3.57
CA GLY A 86 -4.70 -3.81 4.94
C GLY A 86 -4.42 -5.25 5.32
N ASN A 87 -4.24 -5.51 6.60
CA ASN A 87 -4.01 -6.85 7.14
C ASN A 87 -5.30 -7.69 7.16
N PHE A 88 -5.14 -9.03 7.17
CA PHE A 88 -6.24 -9.97 7.39
C PHE A 88 -6.54 -10.09 8.89
N ASN A 89 -6.95 -8.99 9.48
CA ASN A 89 -7.22 -8.89 10.92
C ASN A 89 -8.52 -8.11 11.11
N GLU A 90 -9.55 -8.83 11.51
CA GLU A 90 -10.93 -8.34 11.60
C GLU A 90 -11.06 -7.18 12.61
N SER A 91 -10.30 -7.22 13.70
CA SER A 91 -10.33 -6.15 14.71
C SER A 91 -9.74 -4.85 14.16
N THR A 92 -8.64 -4.92 13.41
CA THR A 92 -8.04 -3.71 12.81
C THR A 92 -8.84 -3.21 11.61
N ALA A 93 -9.51 -4.10 10.88
CA ALA A 93 -10.35 -3.72 9.74
C ALA A 93 -11.55 -2.82 10.11
N GLN A 94 -11.97 -2.84 11.39
CA GLN A 94 -13.04 -1.97 11.87
C GLN A 94 -12.60 -0.53 12.09
N ILE A 95 -11.30 -0.30 12.26
CA ILE A 95 -10.76 1.02 12.64
C ILE A 95 -9.66 1.53 11.69
N TYR A 96 -9.22 0.73 10.73
CA TYR A 96 -8.26 1.13 9.72
C TYR A 96 -8.97 1.41 8.40
N THR A 97 -8.53 2.46 7.71
CA THR A 97 -8.93 2.66 6.31
C THR A 97 -7.98 1.88 5.42
N ASP A 98 -8.52 0.99 4.60
CA ASP A 98 -7.74 0.20 3.65
C ASP A 98 -8.48 0.02 2.33
N ILE A 99 -7.75 -0.29 1.28
CA ILE A 99 -8.29 -0.64 -0.04
C ILE A 99 -7.88 -2.07 -0.38
N THR A 100 -8.85 -2.85 -0.88
CA THR A 100 -8.62 -4.19 -1.39
C THR A 100 -9.13 -4.29 -2.82
N LEU A 101 -8.24 -4.63 -3.74
CA LEU A 101 -8.59 -4.93 -5.13
C LEU A 101 -8.90 -6.42 -5.27
N PHE A 102 -10.14 -6.76 -5.51
CA PHE A 102 -10.55 -8.10 -5.98
C PHE A 102 -10.42 -8.16 -7.50
N THR A 103 -9.80 -9.22 -8.01
CA THR A 103 -9.52 -9.30 -9.45
C THR A 103 -9.51 -10.74 -9.96
N SER A 104 -9.87 -10.91 -11.23
CA SER A 104 -9.64 -12.11 -12.02
C SER A 104 -8.64 -11.87 -13.15
N ASN A 105 -7.94 -10.71 -13.16
CA ASN A 105 -6.94 -10.42 -14.17
C ASN A 105 -5.79 -11.42 -14.08
N LYS A 106 -5.63 -12.18 -15.16
CA LYS A 106 -4.67 -13.28 -15.24
C LYS A 106 -3.24 -12.83 -14.98
N GLU A 107 -2.80 -11.71 -15.57
CA GLU A 107 -1.40 -11.26 -15.45
C GLU A 107 -1.07 -10.83 -14.02
N ILE A 108 -2.00 -10.13 -13.36
CA ILE A 108 -1.84 -9.75 -11.95
C ILE A 108 -1.77 -11.00 -11.07
N LEU A 109 -2.67 -11.97 -11.27
CA LEU A 109 -2.73 -13.17 -10.44
C LEU A 109 -1.60 -14.16 -10.74
N ASP A 110 -1.10 -14.21 -11.96
CA ASP A 110 0.12 -14.96 -12.28
C ASP A 110 1.33 -14.37 -11.54
N ASP A 111 1.42 -13.04 -11.44
CA ASP A 111 2.46 -12.40 -10.64
C ASP A 111 2.27 -12.66 -9.14
N VAL A 112 1.03 -12.71 -8.62
CA VAL A 112 0.76 -13.12 -7.24
C VAL A 112 1.23 -14.56 -6.99
N SER A 113 0.93 -15.51 -7.90
CA SER A 113 1.41 -16.90 -7.78
C SER A 113 2.94 -16.94 -7.73
N LYS A 114 3.64 -16.18 -8.59
CA LYS A 114 5.11 -16.10 -8.58
C LYS A 114 5.70 -15.56 -7.27
N ILE A 115 4.95 -14.74 -6.51
CA ILE A 115 5.41 -14.30 -5.19
C ILE A 115 5.47 -15.48 -4.22
N PHE A 116 4.47 -16.38 -4.25
CA PHE A 116 4.49 -17.59 -3.45
C PHE A 116 5.66 -18.49 -3.87
N ASP A 117 5.87 -18.71 -5.19
CA ASP A 117 7.01 -19.46 -5.71
C ASP A 117 8.35 -18.88 -5.25
N PHE A 118 8.48 -17.55 -5.26
CA PHE A 118 9.68 -16.85 -4.79
C PHE A 118 9.92 -17.06 -3.29
N ILE A 119 8.87 -16.94 -2.47
CA ILE A 119 8.99 -17.12 -1.01
C ILE A 119 9.33 -18.57 -0.67
N GLU A 120 8.81 -19.53 -1.42
CA GLU A 120 9.09 -20.96 -1.23
C GLU A 120 10.49 -21.34 -1.72
N ILE A 121 10.92 -20.77 -2.86
CA ILE A 121 12.21 -21.04 -3.50
C ILE A 121 12.95 -19.72 -3.71
N ASN A 122 13.51 -19.15 -2.64
CA ASN A 122 14.06 -17.79 -2.57
C ASN A 122 15.25 -17.47 -3.49
N TYR A 123 15.86 -18.47 -4.12
CA TYR A 123 16.94 -18.29 -5.09
C TYR A 123 16.45 -18.18 -6.55
N LYS A 124 15.16 -18.41 -6.82
CA LYS A 124 14.60 -18.35 -8.17
C LYS A 124 14.36 -16.92 -8.59
N LYS A 125 15.18 -16.40 -9.50
CA LYS A 125 14.99 -15.10 -10.11
C LYS A 125 13.63 -15.05 -10.80
N THR A 126 12.77 -14.10 -10.41
CA THR A 126 11.40 -13.98 -10.90
C THR A 126 11.20 -12.61 -11.54
N ASN A 127 10.59 -12.60 -12.73
CA ASN A 127 10.16 -11.38 -13.40
C ASN A 127 8.65 -11.19 -13.24
N TYR A 128 8.27 -10.03 -12.73
CA TYR A 128 6.89 -9.61 -12.57
C TYR A 128 6.47 -8.68 -13.71
N ASN A 129 5.30 -8.92 -14.30
CA ASN A 129 4.81 -8.17 -15.45
C ASN A 129 4.02 -6.93 -15.03
N GLN A 130 3.09 -7.11 -14.08
CA GLN A 130 2.17 -6.06 -13.61
C GLN A 130 2.55 -5.53 -12.23
N LEU A 131 2.97 -6.41 -11.32
CA LEU A 131 3.25 -6.03 -9.94
C LEU A 131 4.66 -5.47 -9.77
N PHE A 132 4.80 -4.50 -8.87
CA PHE A 132 6.10 -4.02 -8.42
C PHE A 132 6.37 -4.56 -7.03
N ILE A 133 7.40 -5.37 -6.92
CA ILE A 133 7.73 -6.06 -5.68
C ILE A 133 8.97 -5.43 -5.05
N SER A 134 8.88 -5.02 -3.79
CA SER A 134 10.04 -4.69 -2.98
C SER A 134 10.72 -5.98 -2.51
N PRO A 135 12.05 -5.97 -2.38
CA PRO A 135 13.01 -4.89 -2.61
C PRO A 135 13.46 -4.74 -4.08
N PHE A 136 12.90 -5.51 -5.01
CA PHE A 136 13.49 -5.71 -6.34
C PHE A 136 13.21 -4.57 -7.32
N LYS A 137 11.96 -4.07 -7.38
CA LYS A 137 11.52 -3.21 -8.48
C LYS A 137 10.75 -1.95 -8.05
N THR A 138 10.11 -1.97 -6.88
CA THR A 138 9.20 -0.89 -6.44
C THR A 138 9.85 0.49 -6.48
N LYS A 139 11.02 0.65 -5.85
CA LYS A 139 11.73 1.93 -5.79
C LYS A 139 12.11 2.44 -7.18
N SER A 140 12.68 1.59 -8.02
CA SER A 140 13.11 1.98 -9.38
C SER A 140 11.95 2.37 -10.28
N VAL A 141 10.79 1.70 -10.15
CA VAL A 141 9.60 2.05 -10.94
C VAL A 141 9.00 3.36 -10.47
N PHE A 142 8.87 3.61 -9.18
CA PHE A 142 8.39 4.91 -8.70
C PHE A 142 9.32 6.06 -9.12
N LYS A 143 10.64 5.88 -9.03
CA LYS A 143 11.59 6.87 -9.55
C LYS A 143 11.40 7.13 -11.06
N LYS A 144 11.13 6.09 -11.84
CA LYS A 144 10.81 6.23 -13.27
C LYS A 144 9.52 7.00 -13.50
N LEU A 145 8.45 6.70 -12.76
CA LEU A 145 7.17 7.40 -12.87
C LEU A 145 7.31 8.89 -12.53
N ILE A 146 8.05 9.24 -11.48
CA ILE A 146 8.36 10.63 -11.14
C ILE A 146 9.12 11.32 -12.28
N LYS A 147 10.16 10.66 -12.83
CA LYS A 147 10.92 11.19 -13.96
C LYS A 147 10.08 11.36 -15.23
N ASP A 148 9.07 10.54 -15.45
CA ASP A 148 8.16 10.67 -16.58
C ASP A 148 7.25 11.91 -16.40
N GLU A 149 6.82 12.25 -15.15
CA GLU A 149 6.12 13.51 -14.88
C GLU A 149 7.04 14.73 -15.09
N ILE A 150 8.30 14.67 -14.68
CA ILE A 150 9.29 15.72 -14.98
C ILE A 150 9.39 15.97 -16.49
N LYS A 151 9.45 14.90 -17.28
CA LYS A 151 9.48 15.03 -18.75
C LYS A 151 8.21 15.67 -19.31
N ASN A 152 7.04 15.39 -18.71
CA ASN A 152 5.79 16.02 -19.10
C ASN A 152 5.80 17.51 -18.79
N ALA A 153 6.20 17.90 -17.57
CA ALA A 153 6.32 19.30 -17.15
C ALA A 153 7.28 20.08 -18.08
N LYS A 154 8.46 19.54 -18.37
CA LYS A 154 9.43 20.17 -19.32
C LYS A 154 8.89 20.37 -20.72
N LYS A 155 7.91 19.57 -21.13
CA LYS A 155 7.23 19.69 -22.43
C LYS A 155 5.99 20.61 -22.37
N GLY A 156 5.78 21.32 -21.28
CA GLY A 156 4.58 22.17 -21.06
C GLY A 156 3.28 21.38 -20.97
N ARG A 157 3.33 20.09 -20.70
CA ARG A 157 2.15 19.24 -20.50
C ARG A 157 1.74 19.27 -19.04
N GLU A 158 0.46 19.00 -18.77
CA GLU A 158 0.00 18.81 -17.41
C GLU A 158 0.78 17.69 -16.72
N ALA A 159 1.33 17.97 -15.53
CA ALA A 159 2.14 17.06 -14.75
C ALA A 159 1.86 17.24 -13.27
N TRP A 160 1.36 16.18 -12.64
CA TRP A 160 1.09 16.17 -11.21
C TRP A 160 1.18 14.76 -10.63
N ILE A 161 1.40 14.72 -9.31
CA ILE A 161 1.47 13.48 -8.52
C ILE A 161 0.61 13.66 -7.27
N LYS A 162 -0.25 12.67 -6.98
CA LYS A 162 -1.01 12.57 -5.74
C LYS A 162 -0.58 11.33 -4.98
N ILE A 163 -0.23 11.48 -3.71
CA ILE A 163 0.33 10.42 -2.87
C ILE A 163 -0.40 10.35 -1.54
N LYS A 164 -0.90 9.18 -1.17
CA LYS A 164 -1.32 8.88 0.20
C LYS A 164 -0.48 7.73 0.74
N LEU A 165 0.17 7.94 1.89
CA LEU A 165 0.97 6.92 2.56
C LEU A 165 1.05 7.20 4.08
N ASN A 166 1.55 6.22 4.86
CA ASN A 166 1.69 6.46 6.29
C ASN A 166 2.95 7.26 6.62
N SER A 167 4.07 6.93 5.98
CA SER A 167 5.35 7.58 6.29
C SER A 167 6.25 7.68 5.06
N ILE A 168 7.00 8.78 4.98
CA ILE A 168 8.05 9.00 3.99
C ILE A 168 9.36 9.39 4.70
N THR A 169 10.36 8.52 4.59
CA THR A 169 11.69 8.71 5.20
C THR A 169 12.84 8.29 4.27
N ASN A 170 12.52 7.68 3.11
CA ASN A 170 13.55 7.27 2.17
C ASN A 170 14.11 8.49 1.44
N TYR A 171 15.38 8.77 1.67
CA TYR A 171 16.06 9.94 1.15
C TYR A 171 15.99 10.04 -0.39
N GLU A 172 16.26 8.94 -1.09
CA GLU A 172 16.23 8.93 -2.56
C GLU A 172 14.85 9.27 -3.13
N MET A 173 13.77 8.80 -2.48
CA MET A 173 12.41 9.11 -2.93
C MET A 173 12.06 10.58 -2.68
N ILE A 174 12.49 11.13 -1.54
CA ILE A 174 12.31 12.56 -1.22
C ILE A 174 13.07 13.43 -2.24
N GLU A 175 14.30 13.07 -2.55
CA GLU A 175 15.11 13.77 -3.54
C GLU A 175 14.49 13.79 -4.94
N GLU A 176 13.93 12.67 -5.39
CA GLU A 176 13.23 12.63 -6.69
C GLU A 176 11.96 13.50 -6.68
N LEU A 177 11.23 13.61 -5.55
CA LEU A 177 10.10 14.52 -5.42
C LEU A 177 10.54 16.00 -5.44
N TYR A 178 11.65 16.33 -4.77
CA TYR A 178 12.22 17.68 -4.84
C TYR A 178 12.63 18.05 -6.26
N LYS A 179 13.32 17.15 -6.98
CA LYS A 179 13.65 17.33 -8.39
C LYS A 179 12.39 17.57 -9.24
N ALA A 180 11.32 16.80 -8.99
CA ALA A 180 10.07 16.99 -9.69
C ALA A 180 9.41 18.34 -9.41
N SER A 181 9.41 18.78 -8.16
CA SER A 181 8.90 20.08 -7.76
C SER A 181 9.66 21.25 -8.42
N ILE A 182 11.00 21.19 -8.43
CA ILE A 182 11.84 22.20 -9.10
C ILE A 182 11.50 22.30 -10.59
N GLU A 183 11.19 21.20 -11.22
CA GLU A 183 10.83 21.11 -12.65
C GLU A 183 9.33 21.38 -12.92
N GLY A 184 8.60 21.90 -11.94
CA GLY A 184 7.22 22.37 -12.08
C GLY A 184 6.13 21.30 -11.95
N VAL A 185 6.45 20.09 -11.52
CA VAL A 185 5.45 19.06 -11.23
C VAL A 185 4.70 19.40 -9.95
N LYS A 186 3.37 19.47 -10.01
CA LYS A 186 2.52 19.73 -8.82
C LYS A 186 2.33 18.46 -8.01
N ILE A 187 2.69 18.48 -6.74
CA ILE A 187 2.67 17.29 -5.88
C ILE A 187 1.78 17.54 -4.67
N LYS A 188 0.79 16.67 -4.47
CA LYS A 188 -0.08 16.68 -3.28
C LYS A 188 0.12 15.39 -2.49
N MET A 189 0.37 15.52 -1.19
CA MET A 189 0.67 14.39 -0.33
C MET A 189 -0.21 14.36 0.91
N ILE A 190 -0.67 13.16 1.29
CA ILE A 190 -1.32 12.91 2.58
C ILE A 190 -0.43 11.92 3.34
N VAL A 191 0.17 12.38 4.44
CA VAL A 191 1.12 11.62 5.24
C VAL A 191 0.71 11.71 6.71
N ARG A 192 0.20 10.61 7.27
CA ARG A 192 -0.31 10.62 8.65
C ARG A 192 0.74 10.45 9.74
N GLY A 193 1.91 9.88 9.40
CA GLY A 193 2.98 9.56 10.33
C GLY A 193 4.24 10.37 10.06
N ILE A 194 5.40 9.69 10.02
CA ILE A 194 6.70 10.34 9.86
C ILE A 194 6.83 10.91 8.44
N CYS A 195 7.06 12.22 8.36
CA CYS A 195 7.33 12.92 7.11
C CYS A 195 8.68 13.62 7.22
N CYS A 196 9.72 13.06 6.56
CA CYS A 196 11.04 13.69 6.47
C CYS A 196 11.16 14.63 5.26
N LEU A 197 10.14 14.69 4.40
CA LEU A 197 10.03 15.69 3.34
C LEU A 197 9.52 17.00 3.94
N ILE A 198 10.15 18.11 3.59
CA ILE A 198 9.75 19.46 3.99
C ILE A 198 9.00 20.09 2.82
N PRO A 199 7.65 20.23 2.90
CA PRO A 199 6.87 20.84 1.82
C PRO A 199 6.95 22.38 1.86
N GLU A 200 6.56 23.02 0.76
CA GLU A 200 6.45 24.47 0.62
C GLU A 200 7.76 25.24 0.93
N ASN A 201 8.90 24.59 0.80
CA ASN A 201 10.18 25.28 0.83
C ASN A 201 10.46 25.90 -0.54
N THR A 202 10.82 27.18 -0.56
CA THR A 202 11.01 27.96 -1.78
C THR A 202 12.12 27.44 -2.69
N GLU A 203 13.14 26.80 -2.13
CA GLU A 203 14.28 26.30 -2.90
C GLU A 203 13.99 24.95 -3.60
N HIS A 204 13.29 24.02 -2.92
CA HIS A 204 13.21 22.65 -3.38
C HIS A 204 11.80 22.10 -3.54
N SER A 205 10.84 22.59 -2.79
CA SER A 205 9.51 22.00 -2.68
C SER A 205 8.36 23.02 -2.83
N ALA A 206 8.57 24.11 -3.56
CA ALA A 206 7.56 25.13 -3.79
C ALA A 206 6.26 24.58 -4.42
N ASN A 207 6.35 23.49 -5.17
CA ASN A 207 5.22 22.81 -5.80
C ASN A 207 4.77 21.54 -5.05
N ILE A 208 5.22 21.34 -3.79
CA ILE A 208 4.79 20.22 -2.95
C ILE A 208 3.92 20.74 -1.81
N GLU A 209 2.68 20.31 -1.78
CA GLU A 209 1.77 20.51 -0.68
C GLU A 209 1.57 19.19 0.08
N ALA A 210 1.57 19.23 1.40
CA ALA A 210 1.35 18.04 2.21
C ALA A 210 0.38 18.30 3.37
N LYS A 211 -0.46 17.32 3.65
CA LYS A 211 -1.39 17.29 4.79
C LYS A 211 -1.21 16.02 5.60
N SER A 212 -1.51 16.09 6.90
CA SER A 212 -1.67 14.94 7.77
C SER A 212 -3.11 14.85 8.24
N ILE A 213 -3.69 13.66 8.22
CA ILE A 213 -5.03 13.40 8.75
C ILE A 213 -4.91 12.35 9.83
N VAL A 214 -5.34 12.70 11.05
CA VAL A 214 -5.40 11.81 12.22
C VAL A 214 -6.74 12.05 12.91
N ASP A 215 -7.62 11.07 12.81
CA ASP A 215 -8.95 11.15 13.38
C ASP A 215 -9.40 9.79 13.92
N ARG A 216 -10.72 9.53 13.95
CA ARG A 216 -11.35 8.31 14.45
C ARG A 216 -10.80 7.04 13.82
N TYR A 217 -10.57 7.04 12.52
CA TYR A 217 -10.01 5.93 11.79
C TYR A 217 -8.51 6.12 11.56
N LEU A 218 -7.76 5.02 11.60
CA LEU A 218 -6.36 5.04 11.25
C LEU A 218 -6.22 5.09 9.73
N GLU A 219 -5.69 6.18 9.20
CA GLU A 219 -5.49 6.40 7.77
C GLU A 219 -4.36 5.53 7.22
N HIS A 220 -4.65 4.23 7.01
CA HIS A 220 -3.65 3.20 6.72
C HIS A 220 -3.42 2.93 5.24
N THR A 221 -4.34 3.32 4.39
CA THR A 221 -4.29 3.14 2.94
C THR A 221 -3.03 3.76 2.34
N ARG A 222 -2.42 3.08 1.37
CA ARG A 222 -1.35 3.65 0.52
C ARG A 222 -1.76 3.53 -0.92
N PHE A 223 -1.79 4.67 -1.60
CA PHE A 223 -1.98 4.72 -3.05
C PHE A 223 -1.25 5.91 -3.67
N PHE A 224 -0.95 5.77 -4.94
CA PHE A 224 -0.12 6.68 -5.71
C PHE A 224 -0.79 6.93 -7.06
N ILE A 225 -0.95 8.18 -7.44
CA ILE A 225 -1.57 8.58 -8.70
C ILE A 225 -0.62 9.52 -9.44
N PHE A 226 -0.33 9.20 -10.68
CA PHE A 226 0.51 9.99 -11.57
C PHE A 226 -0.34 10.44 -12.76
N CYS A 227 -0.25 11.72 -13.14
CA CYS A 227 -1.00 12.31 -14.27
C CYS A 227 -0.77 11.55 -15.57
N SER A 228 0.48 11.24 -15.86
CA SER A 228 0.89 10.45 -17.03
C SER A 228 0.25 10.92 -18.35
N GLY A 229 0.20 12.26 -18.56
CA GLY A 229 -0.43 12.84 -19.74
C GLY A 229 -1.94 12.58 -19.79
N ASN A 230 -2.62 12.79 -18.67
CA ASN A 230 -4.07 12.63 -18.45
C ASN A 230 -4.58 11.18 -18.56
N LYS A 231 -3.68 10.17 -18.47
CA LYS A 231 -4.04 8.75 -18.47
C LYS A 231 -4.19 8.15 -17.07
N ASN A 232 -3.89 8.91 -16.04
CA ASN A 232 -3.96 8.57 -14.61
C ASN A 232 -3.47 7.15 -14.31
N LYS A 233 -2.16 7.02 -14.10
CA LYS A 233 -1.58 5.77 -13.60
C LYS A 233 -1.77 5.69 -12.10
N THR A 234 -2.62 4.78 -11.67
CA THR A 234 -3.00 4.60 -10.26
C THR A 234 -2.51 3.28 -9.71
N TYR A 235 -1.99 3.29 -8.49
CA TYR A 235 -1.43 2.13 -7.82
C TYR A 235 -1.88 2.09 -6.36
N ILE A 236 -2.18 0.89 -5.84
CA ILE A 236 -2.30 0.62 -4.41
C ILE A 236 -1.05 -0.13 -3.94
N SER A 237 -0.66 0.04 -2.67
CA SER A 237 0.56 -0.59 -2.16
C SER A 237 0.46 -1.00 -0.69
N SER A 238 1.17 -2.05 -0.33
CA SER A 238 1.46 -2.35 1.08
C SER A 238 2.64 -1.57 1.63
N ALA A 239 3.44 -0.93 0.77
CA ALA A 239 4.67 -0.23 1.12
C ALA A 239 4.44 1.25 1.44
N ASP A 240 5.07 1.71 2.52
CA ASP A 240 5.41 3.12 2.72
C ASP A 240 6.73 3.45 2.00
N TRP A 241 7.03 4.72 1.79
CA TRP A 241 8.32 5.14 1.25
C TRP A 241 9.36 5.30 2.36
N MET A 242 9.62 4.18 3.03
CA MET A 242 10.68 4.03 4.03
C MET A 242 11.70 3.00 3.55
N THR A 243 12.96 3.14 3.91
CA THR A 243 14.03 2.21 3.53
C THR A 243 13.68 0.76 3.87
N ARG A 244 13.13 0.51 5.07
CA ARG A 244 12.70 -0.84 5.46
C ARG A 244 11.64 -1.45 4.55
N ASN A 245 10.71 -0.65 4.00
CA ASN A 245 9.65 -1.13 3.11
C ASN A 245 10.16 -1.34 1.68
N LEU A 246 11.04 -0.44 1.22
CA LEU A 246 11.53 -0.48 -0.15
C LEU A 246 12.70 -1.45 -0.36
N GLU A 247 13.46 -1.78 0.71
CA GLU A 247 14.73 -2.51 0.61
C GLU A 247 14.80 -3.78 1.47
N ASN A 248 14.03 -3.89 2.56
CA ASN A 248 14.18 -4.97 3.54
C ASN A 248 12.88 -5.76 3.79
N ARG A 249 11.89 -5.62 2.91
CA ARG A 249 10.60 -6.30 3.01
C ARG A 249 10.10 -6.76 1.66
N ILE A 250 9.33 -7.83 1.67
CA ILE A 250 8.48 -8.17 0.53
C ILE A 250 7.20 -7.36 0.64
N GLU A 251 7.08 -6.36 -0.21
CA GLU A 251 5.90 -5.50 -0.35
C GLU A 251 5.37 -5.61 -1.77
N VAL A 252 4.09 -5.39 -1.94
CA VAL A 252 3.42 -5.43 -3.25
C VAL A 252 2.80 -4.09 -3.58
N THR A 253 3.11 -3.59 -4.76
CA THR A 253 2.44 -2.46 -5.39
C THR A 253 1.73 -2.96 -6.64
N CYS A 254 0.42 -2.74 -6.72
CA CYS A 254 -0.46 -3.23 -7.76
C CYS A 254 -1.04 -2.06 -8.57
N PRO A 255 -0.96 -2.09 -9.91
CA PRO A 255 -1.64 -1.11 -10.74
C PRO A 255 -3.16 -1.34 -10.70
N ILE A 256 -3.91 -0.26 -10.68
CA ILE A 256 -5.34 -0.28 -10.92
C ILE A 256 -5.55 -0.10 -12.43
N LEU A 257 -6.08 -1.11 -13.09
CA LEU A 257 -6.24 -1.12 -14.55
C LEU A 257 -7.59 -0.57 -14.99
N ASP A 258 -8.63 -0.86 -14.22
CA ASP A 258 -9.99 -0.41 -14.47
C ASP A 258 -10.15 1.09 -14.28
N ASN A 259 -10.85 1.76 -15.19
CA ASN A 259 -10.96 3.22 -15.18
C ASN A 259 -11.94 3.74 -14.11
N ASP A 260 -12.97 2.99 -13.77
CA ASP A 260 -13.94 3.38 -12.74
C ASP A 260 -13.26 3.30 -11.36
N ASN A 261 -12.50 2.23 -11.11
CA ASN A 261 -11.70 2.10 -9.90
C ASN A 261 -10.60 3.17 -9.79
N LYS A 262 -9.96 3.56 -10.91
CA LYS A 262 -9.01 4.69 -10.90
C LYS A 262 -9.70 6.00 -10.51
N LYS A 263 -10.89 6.24 -11.06
CA LYS A 263 -11.68 7.42 -10.74
C LYS A 263 -12.07 7.41 -9.26
N GLU A 264 -12.56 6.29 -8.75
CA GLU A 264 -12.93 6.16 -7.34
C GLU A 264 -11.75 6.49 -6.41
N ILE A 265 -10.54 5.98 -6.69
CA ILE A 265 -9.35 6.28 -5.88
C ILE A 265 -8.96 7.76 -5.99
N LEU A 266 -9.12 8.37 -7.15
CA LEU A 266 -8.89 9.80 -7.34
C LEU A 266 -9.91 10.62 -6.54
N ASP A 267 -11.18 10.28 -6.60
CA ASP A 267 -12.26 10.94 -5.85
C ASP A 267 -12.03 10.79 -4.33
N ILE A 268 -11.61 9.61 -3.86
CA ILE A 268 -11.20 9.38 -2.47
C ILE A 268 -10.05 10.31 -2.07
N PHE A 269 -9.02 10.46 -2.93
CA PHE A 269 -7.93 11.40 -2.64
C PHE A 269 -8.45 12.83 -2.51
N ASP A 270 -9.33 13.25 -3.42
CA ASP A 270 -9.83 14.63 -3.44
C ASP A 270 -10.77 14.91 -2.24
N ILE A 271 -11.52 13.91 -1.76
CA ILE A 271 -12.27 13.99 -0.50
C ILE A 271 -11.31 14.20 0.68
N TYR A 272 -10.27 13.38 0.82
CA TYR A 272 -9.25 13.56 1.86
C TYR A 272 -8.57 14.92 1.74
N TRP A 273 -8.29 15.37 0.51
CA TRP A 273 -7.61 16.63 0.29
C TRP A 273 -8.48 17.83 0.65
N SER A 274 -9.79 17.72 0.49
CA SER A 274 -10.76 18.75 0.85
C SER A 274 -11.06 18.84 2.34
N ASP A 275 -10.61 17.88 3.15
CA ASP A 275 -10.80 17.89 4.60
C ASP A 275 -10.20 19.18 5.19
N ASN A 276 -11.04 19.93 5.88
CA ASN A 276 -10.72 21.19 6.55
C ASN A 276 -11.05 21.16 8.05
N THR A 277 -11.38 19.97 8.59
CA THR A 277 -11.79 19.81 9.99
C THR A 277 -10.72 19.08 10.81
N LYS A 278 -10.10 18.03 10.27
CA LYS A 278 -9.12 17.19 10.96
C LYS A 278 -7.75 17.20 10.30
N SER A 279 -7.66 17.64 9.05
CA SER A 279 -6.39 17.74 8.35
C SER A 279 -5.50 18.83 8.96
N ARG A 280 -4.22 18.50 9.03
CA ARG A 280 -3.16 19.45 9.43
C ARG A 280 -2.25 19.68 8.24
N LYS A 281 -2.01 20.92 7.91
CA LYS A 281 -1.06 21.29 6.87
C LYS A 281 0.35 21.06 7.38
N LEU A 282 1.13 20.29 6.62
CA LEU A 282 2.56 20.16 6.84
C LEU A 282 3.24 21.24 6.00
N ASN A 283 4.08 22.04 6.60
CA ASN A 283 4.79 23.14 5.93
C ASN A 283 6.25 23.21 6.39
N SER A 284 7.02 24.11 5.78
CA SER A 284 8.44 24.32 6.10
C SER A 284 8.70 24.78 7.53
N SER A 285 7.72 25.42 8.18
CA SER A 285 7.83 25.86 9.57
C SER A 285 7.54 24.76 10.60
N LEU A 286 7.05 23.60 10.17
CA LEU A 286 6.69 22.44 11.02
C LEU A 286 5.69 22.75 12.15
N ILE A 287 4.92 23.84 12.03
CA ILE A 287 3.98 24.30 13.07
C ILE A 287 2.77 23.37 13.20
N ASN A 288 2.56 22.44 12.26
CA ASN A 288 1.38 21.57 12.22
C ASN A 288 0.06 22.34 12.36
N ALA A 289 -0.03 23.49 11.71
CA ALA A 289 -1.21 24.34 11.78
C ALA A 289 -2.46 23.55 11.36
N VAL A 290 -3.45 23.51 12.24
CA VAL A 290 -4.75 22.92 11.92
C VAL A 290 -5.50 23.88 11.02
N SER A 291 -5.96 23.39 9.88
CA SER A 291 -6.78 24.17 8.97
C SER A 291 -8.23 24.23 9.49
N TYR A 292 -8.47 25.00 10.54
CA TYR A 292 -9.83 25.22 11.02
C TYR A 292 -10.52 26.29 10.18
N THR A 293 -11.58 25.94 9.49
CA THR A 293 -12.48 26.92 8.89
C THR A 293 -13.67 27.28 9.80
N HIS A 294 -14.01 26.44 10.79
CA HIS A 294 -15.01 26.74 11.82
C HIS A 294 -14.78 25.90 13.07
N LEU A 295 -14.32 26.52 14.15
CA LEU A 295 -14.51 26.05 15.50
C LEU A 295 -15.13 27.17 16.35
N THR A 296 -16.43 27.11 16.51
CA THR A 296 -17.00 27.51 17.77
C THR A 296 -16.72 26.36 18.73
N LEU A 297 -15.75 26.50 19.63
CA LEU A 297 -15.67 25.69 20.82
C LEU A 297 -17.04 25.78 21.51
N PRO A 298 -17.68 24.67 21.93
CA PRO A 298 -18.81 24.77 22.82
C PRO A 298 -18.32 25.53 24.05
N THR A 299 -18.79 26.74 24.24
CA THR A 299 -18.68 27.46 25.50
C THR A 299 -19.33 26.55 26.53
N LYS A 300 -18.58 26.08 27.52
CA LYS A 300 -19.15 25.57 28.73
C LYS A 300 -20.05 26.71 29.25
N GLN A 301 -21.35 26.53 29.18
CA GLN A 301 -22.27 27.24 30.05
C GLN A 301 -22.10 26.61 31.41
N ASP A 302 -21.67 27.43 32.37
CA ASP A 302 -21.69 27.14 33.81
C ASP A 302 -23.12 26.85 34.27
#